data_df339779c8b9e263b4e616e53379919a
#
_entry.id   df339779c8b9e263b4e616e53379919a
#
_cell.length_a   1.000
_cell.length_b   1.000
_cell.length_c   1.000
_cell.angle_alpha   90.00
_cell.angle_beta   90.00
_cell.angle_gamma   90.00
#
_symmetry.space_group_name_H-M   'P 1'
#
loop_
_entity.id
_entity.type
_entity.pdbx_description
1 polymer ?
#
loop_
_entity_poly.entity_id
_entity_poly.type
_entity_poly.pdbx_seq_one_letter_code
_entity_poly.pdbx_strand_id
1 'polypeptide(L)'
;MKAIDIRAFGAPDVLELVEVASPEVRPDDLLVRVYAAGVNRADLTHRTGGYGRPNFGDSMIIGLEIAGEVIGKGSAVTGFEAGDRIMGVVGGGAYAELARIDYRMAMHVPAQLDYVHAAAIPEVFVTAHEAMMHLARLKAGDSVLIHAAAGGVGSAAVQLAYATGATVYATTDGSKLARVEHLGADVAIDYKTQDFADVIAAKTQGRGVDVIIDFIGAPYFARNIASLAKGGRLVQVGILGAGGNVTVALEDILYRHLQIIGTVMKSRTQPEKHDMIKRFREHWLDRFEGAGSLEPVVDSTFALSRAADAHRRMESSENVGKIILTMQPEDLL
;
A
#
# COMPACT_ATOMS: atom_id res chain seq x y z
N MET A 1 27.34 1.00 5.25
CA MET A 1 26.30 0.09 4.72
C MET A 1 25.96 0.48 3.29
N LYS A 2 25.58 -0.50 2.46
CA LYS A 2 25.09 -0.24 1.12
C LYS A 2 23.62 0.26 1.17
N ALA A 3 23.29 1.24 0.31
CA ALA A 3 21.95 1.81 0.18
C ALA A 3 21.75 2.37 -1.22
N ILE A 4 20.49 2.55 -1.62
CA ILE A 4 20.14 3.29 -2.85
C ILE A 4 19.97 4.76 -2.53
N ASP A 5 20.80 5.60 -3.16
CA ASP A 5 20.67 7.06 -3.09
C ASP A 5 20.15 7.64 -4.41
N ILE A 6 19.64 8.86 -4.33
CA ILE A 6 19.18 9.65 -5.46
C ILE A 6 19.97 10.95 -5.48
N ARG A 7 20.96 11.06 -6.36
CA ARG A 7 21.77 12.28 -6.51
C ARG A 7 21.02 13.43 -7.16
N ALA A 8 20.07 13.11 -8.02
CA ALA A 8 19.22 14.07 -8.72
C ALA A 8 17.84 13.43 -8.97
N PHE A 9 16.80 14.25 -9.06
CA PHE A 9 15.49 13.76 -9.47
C PHE A 9 15.47 13.38 -10.95
N GLY A 10 14.80 12.27 -11.29
CA GLY A 10 14.77 11.84 -12.70
C GLY A 10 14.20 10.47 -12.96
N ALA A 11 14.61 9.90 -14.10
CA ALA A 11 14.29 8.56 -14.55
C ALA A 11 14.89 7.49 -13.62
N PRO A 12 14.53 6.19 -13.75
CA PRO A 12 15.03 5.15 -12.85
C PRO A 12 16.56 5.07 -12.72
N ASP A 13 17.30 5.46 -13.73
CA ASP A 13 18.77 5.43 -13.75
C ASP A 13 19.46 6.35 -12.73
N VAL A 14 18.71 7.24 -12.05
CA VAL A 14 19.24 8.06 -10.95
C VAL A 14 19.38 7.29 -9.64
N LEU A 15 18.89 6.07 -9.57
CA LEU A 15 18.99 5.18 -8.42
C LEU A 15 20.36 4.50 -8.43
N GLU A 16 21.25 4.91 -7.55
CA GLU A 16 22.62 4.40 -7.46
C GLU A 16 22.85 3.66 -6.14
N LEU A 17 23.52 2.51 -6.23
CA LEU A 17 23.99 1.80 -5.05
C LEU A 17 25.26 2.50 -4.52
N VAL A 18 25.19 2.97 -3.28
CA VAL A 18 26.26 3.74 -2.64
C VAL A 18 26.56 3.21 -1.25
N GLU A 19 27.72 3.57 -0.71
CA GLU A 19 28.03 3.38 0.70
C GLU A 19 27.69 4.63 1.52
N VAL A 20 26.94 4.39 2.61
CA VAL A 20 26.53 5.45 3.55
C VAL A 20 26.77 5.01 5.00
N ALA A 21 26.75 5.96 5.93
CA ALA A 21 26.79 5.63 7.35
C ALA A 21 25.56 4.82 7.79
N SER A 22 25.74 3.93 8.76
CA SER A 22 24.61 3.23 9.38
C SER A 22 23.71 4.23 10.13
N PRO A 23 22.39 3.98 10.21
CA PRO A 23 21.48 4.89 10.92
C PRO A 23 21.76 4.89 12.42
N GLU A 24 21.70 6.07 13.04
CA GLU A 24 21.74 6.20 14.51
C GLU A 24 20.41 5.73 15.11
N VAL A 25 20.50 4.95 16.19
CA VAL A 25 19.34 4.40 16.90
C VAL A 25 18.85 5.40 17.95
N ARG A 26 17.61 5.86 17.82
CA ARG A 26 16.95 6.72 18.82
C ARG A 26 16.32 5.85 19.92
N PRO A 27 15.90 6.44 21.07
CA PRO A 27 15.32 5.68 22.18
C PRO A 27 14.14 4.76 21.78
N ASP A 28 13.30 5.20 20.85
CA ASP A 28 12.11 4.47 20.37
C ASP A 28 12.38 3.59 19.11
N ASP A 29 13.61 3.54 18.61
CA ASP A 29 13.89 2.85 17.37
C ASP A 29 14.37 1.40 17.57
N LEU A 30 13.99 0.52 16.64
CA LEU A 30 14.66 -0.73 16.34
C LEU A 30 15.70 -0.48 15.25
N LEU A 31 16.86 -1.09 15.35
CA LEU A 31 17.81 -1.24 14.26
C LEU A 31 17.59 -2.61 13.62
N VAL A 32 17.31 -2.60 12.33
CA VAL A 32 16.91 -3.79 11.57
C VAL A 32 17.93 -4.07 10.46
N ARG A 33 18.42 -5.31 10.40
CA ARG A 33 19.04 -5.85 9.19
C ARG A 33 17.92 -6.14 8.21
N VAL A 34 17.88 -5.40 7.11
CA VAL A 34 16.84 -5.53 6.09
C VAL A 34 17.18 -6.70 5.18
N TYR A 35 16.22 -7.60 4.99
CA TYR A 35 16.31 -8.70 4.03
C TYR A 35 15.43 -8.47 2.81
N ALA A 36 14.34 -7.71 2.98
CA ALA A 36 13.45 -7.35 1.89
C ALA A 36 12.81 -5.98 2.11
N ALA A 37 12.57 -5.23 1.02
CA ALA A 37 11.87 -3.95 1.04
C ALA A 37 10.85 -3.87 -0.10
N GLY A 38 9.64 -3.41 0.20
CA GLY A 38 8.59 -3.23 -0.80
C GLY A 38 8.76 -1.96 -1.61
N VAL A 39 8.57 -2.06 -2.94
CA VAL A 39 8.51 -0.90 -3.82
C VAL A 39 7.10 -0.34 -3.86
N ASN A 40 6.96 0.98 -3.78
CA ASN A 40 5.70 1.71 -3.75
C ASN A 40 5.64 2.82 -4.79
N ARG A 41 4.43 3.19 -5.26
CA ARG A 41 4.26 4.35 -6.16
C ARG A 41 4.79 5.65 -5.56
N ALA A 42 4.76 5.77 -4.24
CA ALA A 42 5.34 6.90 -3.52
C ALA A 42 6.86 7.00 -3.71
N ASP A 43 7.56 5.87 -3.86
CA ASP A 43 9.01 5.85 -4.13
C ASP A 43 9.32 6.42 -5.52
N LEU A 44 8.49 6.12 -6.53
CA LEU A 44 8.59 6.71 -7.86
C LEU A 44 8.38 8.23 -7.81
N THR A 45 7.37 8.67 -7.05
CA THR A 45 7.09 10.09 -6.84
C THR A 45 8.23 10.78 -6.09
N HIS A 46 8.83 10.10 -5.10
CA HIS A 46 10.01 10.59 -4.40
C HIS A 46 11.21 10.75 -5.35
N ARG A 47 11.49 9.72 -6.15
CA ARG A 47 12.56 9.74 -7.14
C ARG A 47 12.41 10.90 -8.14
N THR A 48 11.18 11.25 -8.53
CA THR A 48 10.91 12.36 -9.47
C THR A 48 10.78 13.73 -8.80
N GLY A 49 10.98 13.83 -7.48
CA GLY A 49 10.91 15.09 -6.73
C GLY A 49 9.51 15.51 -6.29
N GLY A 50 8.48 14.75 -6.64
CA GLY A 50 7.08 15.09 -6.31
C GLY A 50 6.68 14.83 -4.86
N TYR A 51 7.49 14.10 -4.09
CA TYR A 51 7.15 13.70 -2.72
C TYR A 51 7.66 14.67 -1.63
N GLY A 52 8.39 15.72 -2.02
CA GLY A 52 8.77 16.84 -1.16
C GLY A 52 9.90 16.54 -0.18
N ARG A 53 11.16 16.63 -0.61
CA ARG A 53 12.33 16.78 0.28
C ARG A 53 12.38 18.23 0.80
N PRO A 54 12.90 18.51 2.00
CA PRO A 54 13.56 17.64 2.98
C PRO A 54 12.61 17.00 4.01
N ASN A 55 11.32 17.25 3.99
CA ASN A 55 10.36 16.85 5.04
C ASN A 55 9.74 15.46 4.80
N PHE A 56 10.48 14.59 4.13
CA PHE A 56 9.93 13.28 3.70
C PHE A 56 9.92 12.24 4.81
N GLY A 57 10.40 12.45 5.95
CA GLY A 57 10.44 11.46 7.02
C GLY A 57 11.78 11.38 7.70
N ASP A 58 12.14 10.20 8.20
CA ASP A 58 13.30 10.00 9.06
C ASP A 58 14.62 9.80 8.31
N SER A 59 14.57 9.48 7.01
CA SER A 59 15.74 9.24 6.17
C SER A 59 15.59 9.87 4.79
N MET A 60 16.73 10.30 4.21
CA MET A 60 16.80 10.76 2.82
C MET A 60 16.94 9.60 1.84
N ILE A 61 17.28 8.40 2.31
CA ILE A 61 17.30 7.18 1.51
C ILE A 61 15.86 6.80 1.21
N ILE A 62 15.60 6.37 -0.03
CA ILE A 62 14.28 5.99 -0.52
C ILE A 62 13.76 4.69 0.12
N GLY A 63 12.46 4.43 -0.03
CA GLY A 63 11.77 3.22 0.41
C GLY A 63 11.03 3.36 1.72
N LEU A 64 9.83 2.77 1.81
CA LEU A 64 8.84 3.05 2.84
C LEU A 64 8.47 1.84 3.71
N GLU A 65 8.86 0.63 3.34
CA GLU A 65 8.54 -0.58 4.12
C GLU A 65 9.65 -1.62 4.03
N ILE A 66 9.81 -2.35 5.11
CA ILE A 66 10.86 -3.36 5.27
C ILE A 66 10.33 -4.65 5.88
N ALA A 67 11.06 -5.73 5.64
CA ALA A 67 11.06 -6.92 6.48
C ALA A 67 12.51 -7.34 6.77
N GLY A 68 12.78 -7.75 8.01
CA GLY A 68 14.14 -8.06 8.43
C GLY A 68 14.24 -8.55 9.87
N GLU A 69 15.46 -8.58 10.38
CA GLU A 69 15.80 -9.03 11.71
C GLU A 69 16.26 -7.86 12.59
N VAL A 70 15.74 -7.77 13.79
CA VAL A 70 16.19 -6.81 14.79
C VAL A 70 17.61 -7.16 15.23
N ILE A 71 18.56 -6.22 15.06
CA ILE A 71 19.94 -6.37 15.49
C ILE A 71 20.33 -5.41 16.63
N GLY A 72 19.46 -4.51 16.98
CA GLY A 72 19.63 -3.55 18.07
C GLY A 72 18.34 -2.80 18.38
N LYS A 73 18.26 -2.21 19.57
CA LYS A 73 17.09 -1.43 19.99
C LYS A 73 17.45 -0.27 20.88
N GLY A 74 16.64 0.77 20.84
CA GLY A 74 16.72 1.92 21.74
C GLY A 74 16.19 1.61 23.13
N SER A 75 16.49 2.50 24.07
CA SER A 75 16.22 2.29 25.50
C SER A 75 14.75 2.29 25.89
N ALA A 76 13.87 2.88 25.06
CA ALA A 76 12.43 2.95 25.31
C ALA A 76 11.64 1.83 24.60
N VAL A 77 12.29 1.00 23.80
CA VAL A 77 11.64 -0.08 23.05
C VAL A 77 11.14 -1.17 23.97
N THR A 78 9.89 -1.57 23.79
CA THR A 78 9.25 -2.71 24.46
C THR A 78 8.65 -3.68 23.45
N GLY A 79 8.59 -4.96 23.83
CA GLY A 79 7.94 -5.99 23.02
C GLY A 79 8.73 -6.50 21.80
N PHE A 80 10.02 -6.10 21.68
CA PHE A 80 10.94 -6.58 20.66
C PHE A 80 12.33 -6.82 21.22
N GLU A 81 13.00 -7.88 20.75
CA GLU A 81 14.36 -8.27 21.13
C GLU A 81 15.24 -8.49 19.88
N ALA A 82 16.57 -8.49 20.09
CA ALA A 82 17.49 -8.86 19.01
C ALA A 82 17.23 -10.30 18.56
N GLY A 83 17.20 -10.53 17.26
CA GLY A 83 16.82 -11.80 16.63
C GLY A 83 15.35 -11.88 16.21
N ASP A 84 14.49 -10.96 16.65
CA ASP A 84 13.09 -10.94 16.23
C ASP A 84 12.96 -10.64 14.73
N ARG A 85 12.11 -11.41 14.07
CA ARG A 85 11.72 -11.19 12.68
C ARG A 85 10.60 -10.16 12.63
N ILE A 86 10.86 -9.02 12.00
CA ILE A 86 9.88 -7.93 11.92
C ILE A 86 9.61 -7.47 10.50
N MET A 87 8.46 -6.86 10.31
CA MET A 87 8.08 -6.08 9.15
C MET A 87 7.44 -4.76 9.61
N GLY A 88 7.51 -3.71 8.78
CA GLY A 88 6.87 -2.45 9.14
C GLY A 88 7.07 -1.34 8.14
N VAL A 89 6.37 -0.22 8.41
CA VAL A 89 6.43 1.00 7.60
C VAL A 89 7.46 1.96 8.20
N VAL A 90 8.37 2.44 7.35
CA VAL A 90 9.41 3.40 7.72
C VAL A 90 9.19 4.75 7.06
N GLY A 91 9.77 5.81 7.61
CA GLY A 91 9.71 7.16 7.07
C GLY A 91 10.82 7.45 6.03
N GLY A 92 11.20 6.47 5.22
CA GLY A 92 12.38 6.45 4.36
C GLY A 92 13.44 5.50 4.90
N GLY A 93 14.43 5.16 4.06
CA GLY A 93 15.55 4.30 4.47
C GLY A 93 15.36 2.80 4.23
N ALA A 94 14.28 2.39 3.55
CA ALA A 94 14.03 0.96 3.31
C ALA A 94 14.97 0.35 2.27
N TYR A 95 15.48 1.13 1.32
CA TYR A 95 16.38 0.62 0.28
C TYR A 95 17.84 0.63 0.76
N ALA A 96 18.11 -0.10 1.85
CA ALA A 96 19.42 -0.18 2.48
C ALA A 96 19.58 -1.49 3.25
N GLU A 97 20.85 -1.90 3.51
CA GLU A 97 21.18 -3.08 4.32
C GLU A 97 20.67 -2.97 5.77
N LEU A 98 20.65 -1.75 6.31
CA LEU A 98 20.18 -1.46 7.66
C LEU A 98 19.16 -0.33 7.63
N ALA A 99 18.09 -0.49 8.35
CA ALA A 99 17.08 0.55 8.57
C ALA A 99 16.79 0.73 10.07
N ARG A 100 16.37 1.92 10.45
CA ARG A 100 15.75 2.14 11.75
C ARG A 100 14.24 2.28 11.58
N ILE A 101 13.49 1.80 12.54
CA ILE A 101 12.04 1.89 12.57
C ILE A 101 11.57 2.18 14.00
N ASP A 102 10.67 3.14 14.18
CA ASP A 102 9.95 3.30 15.44
C ASP A 102 9.23 1.99 15.77
N TYR A 103 9.45 1.43 16.96
CA TYR A 103 8.94 0.11 17.33
C TYR A 103 7.41 0.00 17.23
N ARG A 104 6.69 1.13 17.35
CA ARG A 104 5.22 1.18 17.18
C ARG A 104 4.76 1.06 15.74
N MET A 105 5.68 1.25 14.79
CA MET A 105 5.46 1.03 13.35
C MET A 105 5.84 -0.38 12.90
N ALA A 106 6.42 -1.19 13.80
CA ALA A 106 6.84 -2.55 13.53
C ALA A 106 5.77 -3.58 13.96
N MET A 107 5.77 -4.71 13.26
CA MET A 107 4.96 -5.90 13.56
C MET A 107 5.86 -7.13 13.46
N HIS A 108 5.63 -8.14 14.30
CA HIS A 108 6.29 -9.44 14.14
C HIS A 108 5.86 -10.09 12.82
N VAL A 109 6.79 -10.73 12.13
CA VAL A 109 6.49 -11.49 10.92
C VAL A 109 5.78 -12.79 11.33
N PRO A 110 4.59 -13.10 10.76
CA PRO A 110 3.95 -14.40 10.91
C PRO A 110 4.90 -15.55 10.60
N ALA A 111 4.84 -16.62 11.40
CA ALA A 111 5.89 -17.66 11.42
C ALA A 111 6.14 -18.33 10.06
N GLN A 112 5.09 -18.52 9.26
CA GLN A 112 5.15 -19.16 7.95
C GLN A 112 5.59 -18.27 6.80
N LEU A 113 5.66 -16.94 7.00
CA LEU A 113 6.07 -16.02 5.94
C LEU A 113 7.60 -15.88 5.92
N ASP A 114 8.17 -15.89 4.73
CA ASP A 114 9.54 -15.42 4.50
C ASP A 114 9.58 -13.88 4.47
N TYR A 115 10.78 -13.30 4.40
CA TYR A 115 10.94 -11.85 4.40
C TYR A 115 10.39 -11.17 3.12
N VAL A 116 10.40 -11.88 1.99
CA VAL A 116 9.87 -11.35 0.72
C VAL A 116 8.37 -11.13 0.82
N HIS A 117 7.63 -12.14 1.28
CA HIS A 117 6.19 -12.03 1.50
C HIS A 117 5.85 -11.08 2.65
N ALA A 118 6.65 -11.08 3.71
CA ALA A 118 6.47 -10.15 4.83
C ALA A 118 6.62 -8.68 4.40
N ALA A 119 7.60 -8.35 3.53
CA ALA A 119 7.78 -6.99 3.00
C ALA A 119 6.65 -6.54 2.06
N ALA A 120 5.78 -7.45 1.64
CA ALA A 120 4.61 -7.13 0.81
C ALA A 120 3.35 -6.76 1.61
N ILE A 121 3.43 -6.66 2.95
CA ILE A 121 2.27 -6.45 3.83
C ILE A 121 2.15 -5.00 4.33
N PRO A 122 3.16 -4.37 4.95
CA PRO A 122 2.95 -3.23 5.83
C PRO A 122 2.27 -2.04 5.16
N GLU A 123 2.81 -1.54 4.06
CA GLU A 123 2.27 -0.34 3.40
C GLU A 123 0.88 -0.59 2.80
N VAL A 124 0.70 -1.73 2.12
CA VAL A 124 -0.50 -1.95 1.31
C VAL A 124 -1.68 -2.44 2.13
N PHE A 125 -1.48 -3.35 3.08
CA PHE A 125 -2.58 -3.85 3.91
C PHE A 125 -3.00 -2.83 4.97
N VAL A 126 -2.07 -2.09 5.58
CA VAL A 126 -2.40 -1.00 6.52
C VAL A 126 -3.16 0.11 5.81
N THR A 127 -2.73 0.51 4.60
CA THR A 127 -3.42 1.52 3.79
C THR A 127 -4.83 1.05 3.40
N ALA A 128 -4.98 -0.19 2.94
CA ALA A 128 -6.28 -0.76 2.57
C ALA A 128 -7.23 -0.84 3.78
N HIS A 129 -6.73 -1.33 4.93
CA HIS A 129 -7.48 -1.39 6.18
C HIS A 129 -7.96 0.00 6.63
N GLU A 130 -7.06 0.97 6.67
CA GLU A 130 -7.39 2.34 7.07
C GLU A 130 -8.48 2.94 6.18
N ALA A 131 -8.33 2.81 4.86
CA ALA A 131 -9.29 3.36 3.90
C ALA A 131 -10.68 2.70 4.03
N MET A 132 -10.73 1.38 4.09
CA MET A 132 -11.99 0.65 4.06
C MET A 132 -12.65 0.52 5.43
N MET A 133 -11.89 0.05 6.44
CA MET A 133 -12.47 -0.31 7.74
C MET A 133 -12.61 0.90 8.65
N HIS A 134 -11.56 1.72 8.77
CA HIS A 134 -11.57 2.86 9.67
C HIS A 134 -12.32 4.06 9.09
N LEU A 135 -11.98 4.49 7.88
CA LEU A 135 -12.55 5.70 7.27
C LEU A 135 -13.91 5.44 6.61
N ALA A 136 -14.00 4.44 5.73
CA ALA A 136 -15.26 4.12 5.06
C ALA A 136 -16.20 3.27 5.92
N ARG A 137 -15.74 2.68 7.00
CA ARG A 137 -16.54 1.83 7.89
C ARG A 137 -17.26 0.72 7.13
N LEU A 138 -16.52 0.06 6.23
CA LEU A 138 -17.01 -1.11 5.49
C LEU A 138 -17.33 -2.24 6.47
N LYS A 139 -18.45 -2.90 6.26
CA LYS A 139 -18.93 -4.02 7.10
C LYS A 139 -19.52 -5.14 6.26
N ALA A 140 -19.75 -6.29 6.88
CA ALA A 140 -20.42 -7.40 6.24
C ALA A 140 -21.77 -6.99 5.66
N GLY A 141 -22.05 -7.43 4.42
CA GLY A 141 -23.25 -7.10 3.66
C GLY A 141 -23.21 -5.76 2.91
N ASP A 142 -22.22 -4.90 3.14
CA ASP A 142 -21.96 -3.74 2.27
C ASP A 142 -21.43 -4.20 0.90
N SER A 143 -21.50 -3.32 -0.09
CA SER A 143 -20.84 -3.48 -1.38
C SER A 143 -19.72 -2.44 -1.56
N VAL A 144 -18.59 -2.86 -2.14
CA VAL A 144 -17.44 -2.00 -2.37
C VAL A 144 -16.93 -2.09 -3.81
N LEU A 145 -16.60 -0.94 -4.41
CA LEU A 145 -15.87 -0.85 -5.66
C LEU A 145 -14.41 -0.46 -5.37
N ILE A 146 -13.49 -1.28 -5.82
CA ILE A 146 -12.04 -1.08 -5.63
C ILE A 146 -11.40 -0.83 -7.00
N HIS A 147 -10.83 0.36 -7.22
CA HIS A 147 -10.09 0.67 -8.43
C HIS A 147 -8.64 0.18 -8.37
N ALA A 148 -8.02 -0.03 -9.53
CA ALA A 148 -6.65 -0.57 -9.65
C ALA A 148 -6.42 -1.83 -8.79
N ALA A 149 -7.41 -2.72 -8.80
CA ALA A 149 -7.52 -3.86 -7.88
C ALA A 149 -6.36 -4.87 -7.95
N ALA A 150 -5.67 -4.97 -9.09
CA ALA A 150 -4.49 -5.83 -9.22
C ALA A 150 -3.19 -5.19 -8.69
N GLY A 151 -3.19 -3.92 -8.31
CA GLY A 151 -2.03 -3.26 -7.71
C GLY A 151 -1.77 -3.68 -6.27
N GLY A 152 -0.70 -3.21 -5.65
CA GLY A 152 -0.34 -3.58 -4.27
C GLY A 152 -1.48 -3.33 -3.27
N VAL A 153 -1.92 -2.07 -3.12
CA VAL A 153 -3.03 -1.73 -2.19
C VAL A 153 -4.35 -2.33 -2.67
N GLY A 154 -4.60 -2.37 -3.99
CA GLY A 154 -5.83 -2.93 -4.55
C GLY A 154 -6.00 -4.42 -4.23
N SER A 155 -4.94 -5.22 -4.39
CA SER A 155 -4.97 -6.67 -4.09
C SER A 155 -5.18 -6.96 -2.60
N ALA A 156 -4.61 -6.14 -1.73
CA ALA A 156 -4.87 -6.20 -0.29
C ALA A 156 -6.34 -5.81 0.03
N ALA A 157 -6.82 -4.73 -0.60
CA ALA A 157 -8.20 -4.24 -0.40
C ALA A 157 -9.25 -5.28 -0.80
N VAL A 158 -9.07 -5.95 -1.95
CA VAL A 158 -9.99 -7.02 -2.41
C VAL A 158 -10.08 -8.12 -1.35
N GLN A 159 -8.95 -8.61 -0.86
CA GLN A 159 -8.91 -9.69 0.13
C GLN A 159 -9.53 -9.28 1.46
N LEU A 160 -9.22 -8.08 1.97
CA LEU A 160 -9.80 -7.59 3.22
C LEU A 160 -11.31 -7.38 3.10
N ALA A 161 -11.81 -6.87 1.97
CA ALA A 161 -13.23 -6.68 1.73
C ALA A 161 -13.97 -8.04 1.65
N TYR A 162 -13.41 -9.00 0.92
CA TYR A 162 -13.93 -10.36 0.85
C TYR A 162 -13.99 -11.03 2.25
N ALA A 163 -12.88 -10.96 2.99
CA ALA A 163 -12.79 -11.51 4.35
C ALA A 163 -13.75 -10.84 5.35
N THR A 164 -14.18 -9.61 5.07
CA THR A 164 -15.20 -8.89 5.85
C THR A 164 -16.63 -9.35 5.51
N GLY A 165 -16.84 -10.04 4.38
CA GLY A 165 -18.15 -10.44 3.88
C GLY A 165 -18.88 -9.32 3.11
N ALA A 166 -18.13 -8.43 2.48
CA ALA A 166 -18.66 -7.44 1.55
C ALA A 166 -18.78 -8.02 0.13
N THR A 167 -19.70 -7.49 -0.69
CA THR A 167 -19.73 -7.75 -2.13
C THR A 167 -18.67 -6.88 -2.82
N VAL A 168 -17.72 -7.51 -3.53
CA VAL A 168 -16.53 -6.83 -4.07
C VAL A 168 -16.63 -6.66 -5.59
N TYR A 169 -16.73 -5.43 -6.03
CA TYR A 169 -16.52 -5.01 -7.41
C TYR A 169 -15.09 -4.47 -7.57
N ALA A 170 -14.42 -4.82 -8.65
CA ALA A 170 -13.01 -4.49 -8.81
C ALA A 170 -12.69 -4.07 -10.25
N THR A 171 -12.02 -2.93 -10.46
CA THR A 171 -11.55 -2.57 -11.79
C THR A 171 -10.08 -2.91 -11.95
N THR A 172 -9.73 -3.54 -13.07
CA THR A 172 -8.36 -3.87 -13.44
C THR A 172 -8.19 -3.94 -14.95
N ASP A 173 -6.98 -4.22 -15.43
CA ASP A 173 -6.71 -4.58 -16.82
C ASP A 173 -7.27 -5.98 -17.14
N GLY A 174 -7.76 -6.19 -18.35
CA GLY A 174 -8.36 -7.45 -18.79
C GLY A 174 -7.47 -8.69 -18.59
N SER A 175 -6.14 -8.52 -18.72
CA SER A 175 -5.17 -9.60 -18.48
C SER A 175 -5.06 -10.04 -17.03
N LYS A 176 -5.61 -9.27 -16.07
CA LYS A 176 -5.50 -9.49 -14.62
C LYS A 176 -6.82 -9.86 -13.95
N LEU A 177 -7.92 -9.97 -14.70
CA LEU A 177 -9.26 -10.25 -14.19
C LEU A 177 -9.28 -11.53 -13.34
N ALA A 178 -8.81 -12.64 -13.89
CA ALA A 178 -8.82 -13.93 -13.20
C ALA A 178 -8.05 -13.91 -11.87
N ARG A 179 -6.95 -13.13 -11.79
CA ARG A 179 -6.19 -13.00 -10.55
C ARG A 179 -6.97 -12.21 -9.50
N VAL A 180 -7.64 -11.15 -9.89
CA VAL A 180 -8.45 -10.32 -8.98
C VAL A 180 -9.68 -11.09 -8.49
N GLU A 181 -10.32 -11.89 -9.35
CA GLU A 181 -11.40 -12.81 -8.96
C GLU A 181 -10.90 -13.86 -7.95
N HIS A 182 -9.73 -14.46 -8.21
CA HIS A 182 -9.10 -15.40 -7.28
C HIS A 182 -8.85 -14.80 -5.88
N LEU A 183 -8.53 -13.50 -5.81
CA LEU A 183 -8.33 -12.78 -4.54
C LEU A 183 -9.64 -12.46 -3.80
N GLY A 184 -10.80 -12.71 -4.42
CA GLY A 184 -12.11 -12.54 -3.79
C GLY A 184 -12.99 -11.45 -4.38
N ALA A 185 -12.74 -10.96 -5.59
CA ALA A 185 -13.67 -10.08 -6.27
C ALA A 185 -14.85 -10.87 -6.84
N ASP A 186 -16.09 -10.47 -6.48
CA ASP A 186 -17.31 -11.05 -7.03
C ASP A 186 -17.55 -10.64 -8.48
N VAL A 187 -17.10 -9.43 -8.85
CA VAL A 187 -17.21 -8.88 -10.20
C VAL A 187 -15.92 -8.13 -10.54
N ALA A 188 -15.13 -8.71 -11.44
CA ALA A 188 -13.95 -8.03 -12.02
C ALA A 188 -14.32 -7.33 -13.33
N ILE A 189 -13.91 -6.06 -13.48
CA ILE A 189 -14.29 -5.16 -14.58
C ILE A 189 -13.03 -4.74 -15.31
N ASP A 190 -12.95 -5.03 -16.62
CA ASP A 190 -11.89 -4.51 -17.48
C ASP A 190 -12.17 -3.04 -17.83
N TYR A 191 -11.45 -2.13 -17.18
CA TYR A 191 -11.63 -0.69 -17.38
C TYR A 191 -11.29 -0.19 -18.80
N LYS A 192 -10.63 -1.03 -19.63
CA LYS A 192 -10.30 -0.69 -21.01
C LYS A 192 -11.45 -0.91 -21.97
N THR A 193 -12.33 -1.86 -21.66
CA THR A 193 -13.41 -2.30 -22.56
C THR A 193 -14.80 -2.07 -21.97
N GLN A 194 -14.91 -1.79 -20.67
CA GLN A 194 -16.18 -1.63 -19.95
C GLN A 194 -16.21 -0.30 -19.18
N ASP A 195 -17.35 0.38 -19.18
CA ASP A 195 -17.60 1.46 -18.21
C ASP A 195 -18.05 0.85 -16.88
N PHE A 196 -17.26 1.06 -15.83
CA PHE A 196 -17.55 0.50 -14.53
C PHE A 196 -18.86 1.05 -13.93
N ALA A 197 -19.26 2.29 -14.27
CA ALA A 197 -20.50 2.88 -13.76
C ALA A 197 -21.71 2.15 -14.34
N ASP A 198 -21.68 1.78 -15.64
CA ASP A 198 -22.72 1.00 -16.29
C ASP A 198 -22.81 -0.41 -15.69
N VAL A 199 -21.65 -1.05 -15.46
CA VAL A 199 -21.59 -2.37 -14.83
C VAL A 199 -22.18 -2.34 -13.42
N ILE A 200 -21.80 -1.35 -12.60
CA ILE A 200 -22.33 -1.16 -11.24
C ILE A 200 -23.84 -0.93 -11.29
N ALA A 201 -24.32 -0.03 -12.16
CA ALA A 201 -25.75 0.25 -12.30
C ALA A 201 -26.52 -1.04 -12.66
N ALA A 202 -26.06 -1.82 -13.62
CA ALA A 202 -26.68 -3.06 -14.04
C ALA A 202 -26.69 -4.11 -12.92
N LYS A 203 -25.55 -4.33 -12.26
CA LYS A 203 -25.40 -5.36 -11.21
C LYS A 203 -26.12 -5.03 -9.91
N THR A 204 -26.29 -3.73 -9.60
CA THR A 204 -26.98 -3.26 -8.40
C THR A 204 -28.43 -2.81 -8.64
N GLN A 205 -28.94 -3.01 -9.86
CA GLN A 205 -30.28 -2.53 -10.27
C GLN A 205 -30.47 -1.02 -10.03
N GLY A 206 -29.41 -0.24 -10.30
CA GLY A 206 -29.41 1.21 -10.11
C GLY A 206 -29.18 1.69 -8.67
N ARG A 207 -29.03 0.79 -7.68
CA ARG A 207 -28.79 1.19 -6.29
C ARG A 207 -27.42 1.83 -6.09
N GLY A 208 -26.39 1.36 -6.78
CA GLY A 208 -25.00 1.72 -6.55
C GLY A 208 -24.34 0.94 -5.41
N VAL A 209 -23.04 1.23 -5.14
CA VAL A 209 -22.22 0.59 -4.10
C VAL A 209 -22.12 1.47 -2.85
N ASP A 210 -21.91 0.82 -1.69
CA ASP A 210 -21.84 1.52 -0.40
C ASP A 210 -20.50 2.22 -0.18
N VAL A 211 -19.42 1.68 -0.75
CA VAL A 211 -18.05 2.21 -0.61
C VAL A 211 -17.34 2.19 -1.96
N ILE A 212 -16.53 3.21 -2.22
CA ILE A 212 -15.58 3.23 -3.35
C ILE A 212 -14.19 3.57 -2.81
N ILE A 213 -13.19 2.77 -3.18
CA ILE A 213 -11.77 3.02 -2.90
C ILE A 213 -11.10 3.44 -4.20
N ASP A 214 -10.68 4.70 -4.27
CA ASP A 214 -10.15 5.28 -5.49
C ASP A 214 -8.66 5.64 -5.38
N PHE A 215 -7.89 5.10 -6.33
CA PHE A 215 -6.47 5.39 -6.54
C PHE A 215 -6.22 6.20 -7.82
N ILE A 216 -7.26 6.42 -8.64
CA ILE A 216 -7.15 7.00 -9.99
C ILE A 216 -7.31 8.51 -9.98
N GLY A 217 -8.31 9.02 -9.28
CA GLY A 217 -8.53 10.46 -9.12
C GLY A 217 -9.46 11.07 -10.17
N ALA A 218 -9.09 12.27 -10.65
CA ALA A 218 -9.97 13.13 -11.45
C ALA A 218 -10.68 12.42 -12.62
N PRO A 219 -10.05 11.55 -13.43
CA PRO A 219 -10.73 10.88 -14.55
C PRO A 219 -11.90 9.99 -14.16
N TYR A 220 -11.93 9.50 -12.90
CA TYR A 220 -12.98 8.59 -12.43
C TYR A 220 -14.01 9.28 -11.53
N PHE A 221 -13.73 10.48 -11.06
CA PHE A 221 -14.47 11.12 -9.97
C PHE A 221 -15.98 11.23 -10.25
N ALA A 222 -16.39 11.74 -11.41
CA ALA A 222 -17.82 11.90 -11.74
C ALA A 222 -18.54 10.53 -11.81
N ARG A 223 -17.91 9.53 -12.42
CA ARG A 223 -18.44 8.16 -12.48
C ARG A 223 -18.50 7.50 -11.10
N ASN A 224 -17.51 7.77 -10.24
CA ASN A 224 -17.52 7.33 -8.85
C ASN A 224 -18.73 7.90 -8.09
N ILE A 225 -18.98 9.20 -8.22
CA ILE A 225 -20.15 9.83 -7.59
C ILE A 225 -21.44 9.20 -8.11
N ALA A 226 -21.57 8.97 -9.42
CA ALA A 226 -22.73 8.32 -10.00
C ALA A 226 -22.95 6.88 -9.48
N SER A 227 -21.86 6.15 -9.27
CA SER A 227 -21.87 4.73 -8.84
C SER A 227 -22.15 4.51 -7.34
N LEU A 228 -22.10 5.54 -6.50
CA LEU A 228 -22.38 5.41 -5.07
C LEU A 228 -23.88 5.18 -4.79
N ALA A 229 -24.18 4.39 -3.80
CA ALA A 229 -25.50 4.29 -3.22
C ALA A 229 -25.83 5.52 -2.34
N LYS A 230 -27.09 5.67 -1.92
CA LYS A 230 -27.47 6.69 -0.92
C LYS A 230 -26.71 6.40 0.39
N GLY A 231 -26.08 7.42 0.97
CA GLY A 231 -25.21 7.28 2.14
C GLY A 231 -23.82 6.71 1.83
N GLY A 232 -23.48 6.56 0.54
CA GLY A 232 -22.23 6.01 0.08
C GLY A 232 -20.99 6.84 0.43
N ARG A 233 -19.85 6.18 0.50
CA ARG A 233 -18.56 6.77 0.91
C ARG A 233 -17.51 6.54 -0.18
N LEU A 234 -16.93 7.62 -0.72
CA LEU A 234 -15.77 7.61 -1.60
C LEU A 234 -14.52 7.90 -0.78
N VAL A 235 -13.56 7.00 -0.74
CA VAL A 235 -12.24 7.24 -0.14
C VAL A 235 -11.20 7.41 -1.25
N GLN A 236 -10.68 8.64 -1.34
CA GLN A 236 -9.59 8.99 -2.26
C GLN A 236 -8.25 8.67 -1.60
N VAL A 237 -7.56 7.65 -2.12
CA VAL A 237 -6.27 7.16 -1.58
C VAL A 237 -5.10 7.62 -2.45
N GLY A 238 -5.32 7.79 -3.75
CA GLY A 238 -4.28 8.18 -4.70
C GLY A 238 -4.85 8.94 -5.90
N ILE A 239 -3.96 9.42 -6.77
CA ILE A 239 -4.27 10.20 -7.97
C ILE A 239 -3.45 9.71 -9.17
N LEU A 240 -3.36 8.39 -9.35
CA LEU A 240 -2.50 7.75 -10.38
C LEU A 240 -2.86 8.17 -11.82
N GLY A 241 -4.14 8.43 -12.09
CA GLY A 241 -4.59 8.87 -13.40
C GLY A 241 -4.40 10.36 -13.63
N ALA A 242 -4.79 11.17 -12.68
CA ALA A 242 -4.50 12.59 -12.59
C ALA A 242 -5.03 13.17 -11.26
N GLY A 243 -4.37 14.20 -10.76
CA GLY A 243 -4.92 15.16 -9.81
C GLY A 243 -5.65 16.30 -10.53
N GLY A 244 -5.94 17.37 -9.82
CA GLY A 244 -6.50 18.61 -10.37
C GLY A 244 -7.96 18.84 -10.01
N ASN A 245 -8.60 19.74 -10.74
CA ASN A 245 -9.95 20.17 -10.45
C ASN A 245 -10.98 19.20 -11.05
N VAL A 246 -12.02 18.91 -10.26
CA VAL A 246 -13.18 18.12 -10.71
C VAL A 246 -14.45 18.92 -10.45
N THR A 247 -15.46 18.73 -11.29
CA THR A 247 -16.79 19.30 -11.09
C THR A 247 -17.71 18.22 -10.54
N VAL A 248 -18.49 18.57 -9.52
CA VAL A 248 -19.51 17.72 -8.93
C VAL A 248 -20.80 18.51 -8.71
N ALA A 249 -21.93 17.89 -8.99
CA ALA A 249 -23.23 18.44 -8.61
C ALA A 249 -23.40 18.33 -7.08
N LEU A 250 -23.49 19.47 -6.40
CA LEU A 250 -23.62 19.48 -4.93
C LEU A 250 -24.91 18.83 -4.45
N GLU A 251 -25.96 18.87 -5.27
CA GLU A 251 -27.22 18.17 -5.03
C GLU A 251 -27.04 16.66 -4.90
N ASP A 252 -26.14 16.04 -5.66
CA ASP A 252 -25.82 14.61 -5.51
C ASP A 252 -25.28 14.32 -4.12
N ILE A 253 -24.35 15.14 -3.64
CA ILE A 253 -23.79 14.99 -2.29
C ILE A 253 -24.88 15.21 -1.25
N LEU A 254 -25.67 16.29 -1.40
CA LEU A 254 -26.67 16.72 -0.44
C LEU A 254 -27.82 15.70 -0.32
N TYR A 255 -28.51 15.40 -1.42
CA TYR A 255 -29.72 14.57 -1.39
C TYR A 255 -29.44 13.07 -1.26
N ARG A 256 -28.26 12.63 -1.67
CA ARG A 256 -27.82 11.23 -1.53
C ARG A 256 -26.98 11.01 -0.27
N HIS A 257 -26.72 12.06 0.53
CA HIS A 257 -25.93 11.99 1.77
C HIS A 257 -24.53 11.38 1.58
N LEU A 258 -23.86 11.71 0.48
CA LEU A 258 -22.57 11.14 0.15
C LEU A 258 -21.45 11.70 1.04
N GLN A 259 -20.43 10.88 1.29
CA GLN A 259 -19.22 11.29 1.99
C GLN A 259 -18.01 11.13 1.05
N ILE A 260 -17.20 12.18 0.96
CA ILE A 260 -15.95 12.18 0.20
C ILE A 260 -14.81 12.36 1.20
N ILE A 261 -13.94 11.38 1.28
CA ILE A 261 -12.90 11.28 2.31
C ILE A 261 -11.54 11.15 1.63
N GLY A 262 -10.59 12.02 1.96
CA GLY A 262 -9.20 11.90 1.51
C GLY A 262 -8.33 11.19 2.55
N THR A 263 -7.36 10.39 2.10
CA THR A 263 -6.36 9.80 2.99
C THR A 263 -5.02 9.59 2.30
N VAL A 264 -3.96 9.89 3.03
CA VAL A 264 -2.58 9.51 2.69
C VAL A 264 -1.78 9.37 3.97
N MET A 265 -1.06 8.26 4.15
CA MET A 265 -0.31 8.01 5.38
C MET A 265 0.76 9.08 5.64
N LYS A 266 1.41 9.58 4.59
CA LYS A 266 2.48 10.59 4.70
C LYS A 266 2.07 11.83 5.49
N SER A 267 0.86 12.37 5.29
CA SER A 267 0.40 13.61 5.93
C SER A 267 -0.07 13.44 7.36
N ARG A 268 -0.13 12.20 7.87
CA ARG A 268 -0.57 11.93 9.23
C ARG A 268 0.53 12.16 10.25
N THR A 269 0.15 12.56 11.45
CA THR A 269 1.06 12.65 12.59
C THR A 269 1.57 11.27 13.01
N GLN A 270 2.67 11.21 13.73
CA GLN A 270 3.22 9.94 14.22
C GLN A 270 2.20 9.16 15.10
N PRO A 271 1.50 9.76 16.08
CA PRO A 271 0.47 9.05 16.83
C PRO A 271 -0.62 8.43 15.94
N GLU A 272 -1.10 9.16 14.92
CA GLU A 272 -2.10 8.62 13.98
C GLU A 272 -1.56 7.41 13.21
N LYS A 273 -0.28 7.45 12.79
CA LYS A 273 0.37 6.32 12.10
C LYS A 273 0.51 5.11 13.05
N HIS A 274 0.90 5.32 14.30
CA HIS A 274 0.95 4.25 15.31
C HIS A 274 -0.42 3.59 15.50
N ASP A 275 -1.49 4.40 15.55
CA ASP A 275 -2.85 3.89 15.66
C ASP A 275 -3.29 3.10 14.41
N MET A 276 -2.86 3.50 13.20
CA MET A 276 -3.12 2.73 11.97
C MET A 276 -2.49 1.34 12.05
N ILE A 277 -1.20 1.25 12.41
CA ILE A 277 -0.49 -0.02 12.57
C ILE A 277 -1.14 -0.88 13.66
N LYS A 278 -1.45 -0.27 14.81
CA LYS A 278 -2.10 -0.96 15.93
C LYS A 278 -3.43 -1.57 15.50
N ARG A 279 -4.32 -0.79 14.87
CA ARG A 279 -5.63 -1.28 14.40
C ARG A 279 -5.49 -2.44 13.42
N PHE A 280 -4.57 -2.32 12.45
CA PHE A 280 -4.32 -3.39 11.49
C PHE A 280 -3.79 -4.66 12.19
N ARG A 281 -2.78 -4.52 13.04
CA ARG A 281 -2.19 -5.63 13.79
C ARG A 281 -3.22 -6.39 14.62
N GLU A 282 -4.06 -5.68 15.38
CA GLU A 282 -5.06 -6.27 16.27
C GLU A 282 -6.18 -7.00 15.53
N HIS A 283 -6.50 -6.62 14.29
CA HIS A 283 -7.63 -7.20 13.56
C HIS A 283 -7.23 -8.21 12.49
N TRP A 284 -6.01 -8.09 11.93
CA TRP A 284 -5.69 -8.80 10.70
C TRP A 284 -4.39 -9.58 10.71
N LEU A 285 -3.45 -9.31 11.62
CA LEU A 285 -2.13 -9.94 11.55
C LEU A 285 -2.20 -11.47 11.63
N ASP A 286 -3.03 -12.00 12.51
CA ASP A 286 -3.25 -13.45 12.68
C ASP A 286 -3.93 -14.10 11.45
N ARG A 287 -4.53 -13.30 10.57
CA ARG A 287 -5.20 -13.79 9.35
C ARG A 287 -4.22 -14.14 8.23
N PHE A 288 -2.95 -13.89 8.42
CA PHE A 288 -1.90 -14.39 7.51
C PHE A 288 -1.47 -15.82 7.85
N GLU A 289 -2.08 -16.46 8.85
CA GLU A 289 -1.78 -17.80 9.30
C GLU A 289 -2.96 -18.77 9.08
N GLY A 290 -2.63 -20.03 8.75
CA GLY A 290 -3.62 -21.09 8.63
C GLY A 290 -4.34 -21.21 7.27
N ALA A 291 -5.38 -22.03 7.22
CA ALA A 291 -6.17 -22.26 6.02
C ALA A 291 -7.08 -21.05 5.71
N GLY A 292 -7.07 -20.61 4.45
CA GLY A 292 -7.81 -19.42 4.02
C GLY A 292 -7.18 -18.11 4.47
N SER A 293 -5.85 -18.12 4.71
CA SER A 293 -5.08 -16.94 5.07
C SER A 293 -5.08 -15.87 3.98
N LEU A 294 -4.89 -14.62 4.41
CA LEU A 294 -4.60 -13.52 3.50
C LEU A 294 -3.26 -13.79 2.78
N GLU A 295 -3.22 -13.48 1.49
CA GLU A 295 -2.05 -13.71 0.65
C GLU A 295 -1.30 -12.41 0.36
N PRO A 296 -0.03 -12.27 0.81
CA PRO A 296 0.83 -11.18 0.33
C PRO A 296 1.18 -11.43 -1.15
N VAL A 297 0.55 -10.69 -2.07
CA VAL A 297 0.74 -10.89 -3.51
C VAL A 297 2.05 -10.28 -3.95
N VAL A 298 3.01 -11.11 -4.35
CA VAL A 298 4.32 -10.68 -4.87
C VAL A 298 4.36 -10.90 -6.38
N ASP A 299 4.59 -9.83 -7.16
CA ASP A 299 4.76 -9.85 -8.61
C ASP A 299 6.15 -10.34 -9.00
N SER A 300 7.16 -9.72 -8.43
CA SER A 300 8.56 -9.97 -8.78
C SER A 300 9.52 -9.50 -7.69
N THR A 301 10.73 -10.07 -7.70
CA THR A 301 11.83 -9.69 -6.83
C THR A 301 13.02 -9.18 -7.64
N PHE A 302 13.73 -8.21 -7.09
CA PHE A 302 14.96 -7.66 -7.67
C PHE A 302 16.00 -7.50 -6.57
N ALA A 303 17.27 -7.75 -6.88
CA ALA A 303 18.37 -7.38 -6.00
C ALA A 303 18.36 -5.86 -5.71
N LEU A 304 18.79 -5.43 -4.53
CA LEU A 304 18.88 -3.99 -4.19
C LEU A 304 19.65 -3.21 -5.25
N SER A 305 20.76 -3.76 -5.77
CA SER A 305 21.56 -3.17 -6.85
C SER A 305 20.77 -2.95 -8.16
N ARG A 306 19.62 -3.60 -8.32
CA ARG A 306 18.71 -3.48 -9.48
C ARG A 306 17.44 -2.69 -9.17
N ALA A 307 17.47 -1.79 -8.19
CA ALA A 307 16.32 -0.95 -7.82
C ALA A 307 15.77 -0.14 -9.01
N ALA A 308 16.61 0.28 -9.94
CA ALA A 308 16.19 0.95 -11.18
C ALA A 308 15.25 0.06 -12.04
N ASP A 309 15.55 -1.25 -12.16
CA ASP A 309 14.71 -2.18 -12.91
C ASP A 309 13.39 -2.44 -12.20
N ALA A 310 13.38 -2.53 -10.88
CA ALA A 310 12.17 -2.63 -10.07
C ALA A 310 11.25 -1.40 -10.28
N HIS A 311 11.83 -0.20 -10.34
CA HIS A 311 11.06 1.02 -10.64
C HIS A 311 10.51 1.01 -12.08
N ARG A 312 11.29 0.59 -13.10
CA ARG A 312 10.80 0.41 -14.48
C ARG A 312 9.64 -0.59 -14.54
N ARG A 313 9.76 -1.72 -13.81
CA ARG A 313 8.68 -2.71 -13.71
C ARG A 313 7.39 -2.08 -13.15
N MET A 314 7.48 -1.24 -12.13
CA MET A 314 6.32 -0.55 -11.59
C MET A 314 5.75 0.50 -12.55
N GLU A 315 6.62 1.22 -13.28
CA GLU A 315 6.20 2.22 -14.28
C GLU A 315 5.44 1.59 -15.44
N SER A 316 5.78 0.38 -15.86
CA SER A 316 5.05 -0.34 -16.93
C SER A 316 3.60 -0.64 -16.55
N SER A 317 3.25 -0.59 -15.24
CA SER A 317 1.93 -0.94 -14.72
C SER A 317 1.46 -2.37 -15.05
N GLU A 318 2.39 -3.25 -15.39
CA GLU A 318 2.11 -4.67 -15.71
C GLU A 318 2.09 -5.55 -14.45
N ASN A 319 2.65 -5.07 -13.34
CA ASN A 319 2.74 -5.82 -12.09
C ASN A 319 1.36 -6.19 -11.53
N VAL A 320 1.32 -7.35 -10.85
CA VAL A 320 0.20 -7.78 -10.02
C VAL A 320 0.68 -7.91 -8.59
N GLY A 321 0.16 -7.08 -7.67
CA GLY A 321 0.66 -7.02 -6.31
C GLY A 321 1.94 -6.20 -6.17
N LYS A 322 2.84 -6.65 -5.30
CA LYS A 322 4.05 -5.96 -4.86
C LYS A 322 5.30 -6.38 -5.64
N ILE A 323 6.16 -5.42 -5.87
CA ILE A 323 7.54 -5.62 -6.32
C ILE A 323 8.42 -5.50 -5.09
N ILE A 324 9.36 -6.42 -4.90
CA ILE A 324 10.20 -6.50 -3.70
C ILE A 324 11.67 -6.40 -4.07
N LEU A 325 12.41 -5.59 -3.33
CA LEU A 325 13.88 -5.58 -3.36
C LEU A 325 14.41 -6.54 -2.31
N THR A 326 15.43 -7.33 -2.66
CA THR A 326 16.10 -8.25 -1.75
C THR A 326 17.51 -7.75 -1.41
N MET A 327 17.95 -8.01 -0.17
CA MET A 327 19.24 -7.59 0.38
C MET A 327 20.06 -8.80 0.84
N GLN A 328 20.05 -9.89 0.05
CA GLN A 328 20.96 -11.00 0.31
C GLN A 328 22.41 -10.60 -0.04
N PRO A 329 23.44 -11.22 0.57
CA PRO A 329 24.84 -10.86 0.28
C PRO A 329 25.18 -10.88 -1.21
N GLU A 330 24.63 -11.84 -1.98
CA GLU A 330 24.78 -11.94 -3.43
C GLU A 330 24.06 -10.82 -4.20
N ASP A 331 23.02 -10.22 -3.64
CA ASP A 331 22.24 -9.13 -4.24
C ASP A 331 22.94 -7.77 -4.15
N LEU A 332 24.00 -7.70 -3.35
CA LEU A 332 24.72 -6.46 -3.04
C LEU A 332 26.02 -6.32 -3.84
N LEU A 333 26.33 -7.28 -4.71
CA LEU A 333 27.49 -7.26 -5.60
C LEU A 333 27.19 -6.45 -6.86
#